data_ca1cdbb0e32c9584207a884a464f30bf
#
_entry.id   ca1cdbb0e32c9584207a884a464f30bf
#
_cell.length_a   1.000
_cell.length_b   1.000
_cell.length_c   1.000
_cell.angle_alpha   90.00
_cell.angle_beta   90.00
_cell.angle_gamma   90.00
#
_symmetry.space_group_name_H-M   'P 1'
#
loop_
_entity.id
_entity.type
_entity.pdbx_description
1 polymer ?
#
loop_
_entity_poly.entity_id
_entity_poly.type
_entity_poly.pdbx_seq_one_letter_code
_entity_poly.pdbx_strand_id
1 'polypeptide(L)'
;MNVDQYREADKLPLVVVLDNVRSQHNVGAVFRTADAMRIERVVLCGICCCPPNAEIHKTALGAEESVAWHYYKDTLEAVKALQDEGYTVYAVEQAHDSITLEEAAESIYNVQCTMYNCPKIAVIFGHEVFGVQQEVVDQCTQCIEIPQYGTKHSMNVSVTAGIVMYRLASSLRRATKK
;
A
#
# COMPACT_ATOMS: atom_id res chain seq x y z
N MET A 1 -10.94 -19.99 0.45
CA MET A 1 -11.11 -19.29 -0.85
C MET A 1 -9.97 -19.73 -1.74
N ASN A 2 -10.23 -20.20 -2.95
CA ASN A 2 -9.20 -20.47 -3.95
C ASN A 2 -8.87 -19.21 -4.77
N VAL A 3 -7.87 -19.27 -5.65
CA VAL A 3 -7.39 -18.11 -6.44
C VAL A 3 -8.50 -17.51 -7.32
N ASP A 4 -9.32 -18.35 -7.98
CA ASP A 4 -10.38 -17.85 -8.85
C ASP A 4 -11.48 -17.15 -8.05
N GLN A 5 -11.91 -17.74 -6.94
CA GLN A 5 -12.84 -17.09 -6.01
C GLN A 5 -12.27 -15.79 -5.43
N TYR A 6 -10.95 -15.71 -5.19
CA TYR A 6 -10.32 -14.48 -4.75
C TYR A 6 -10.38 -13.39 -5.83
N ARG A 7 -10.09 -13.74 -7.08
CA ARG A 7 -10.12 -12.79 -8.20
C ARG A 7 -11.50 -12.19 -8.43
N GLU A 8 -12.56 -12.97 -8.26
CA GLU A 8 -13.96 -12.54 -8.39
C GLU A 8 -14.51 -11.81 -7.17
N ALA A 9 -13.90 -11.98 -6.01
CA ALA A 9 -14.36 -11.34 -4.77
C ALA A 9 -14.17 -9.83 -4.79
N ASP A 10 -15.08 -9.10 -4.14
CA ASP A 10 -14.94 -7.65 -3.93
C ASP A 10 -13.62 -7.32 -3.22
N LYS A 11 -12.92 -6.32 -3.73
CA LYS A 11 -11.68 -5.80 -3.16
C LYS A 11 -11.94 -4.50 -2.41
N LEU A 12 -11.12 -4.25 -1.39
CA LEU A 12 -11.07 -2.93 -0.78
C LEU A 12 -10.39 -1.95 -1.76
N PRO A 13 -10.89 -0.72 -1.91
CA PRO A 13 -10.30 0.30 -2.76
C PRO A 13 -9.02 0.88 -2.12
N LEU A 14 -8.09 -0.01 -1.83
CA LEU A 14 -6.77 0.26 -1.26
C LEU A 14 -5.70 -0.30 -2.19
N VAL A 15 -4.77 0.55 -2.60
CA VAL A 15 -3.63 0.19 -3.44
C VAL A 15 -2.35 0.39 -2.64
N VAL A 16 -1.43 -0.57 -2.74
CA VAL A 16 -0.08 -0.45 -2.19
C VAL A 16 0.91 -0.21 -3.33
N VAL A 17 1.69 0.85 -3.21
CA VAL A 17 2.77 1.19 -4.15
C VAL A 17 4.11 0.94 -3.47
N LEU A 18 5.00 0.22 -4.14
CA LEU A 18 6.36 -0.02 -3.69
C LEU A 18 7.32 0.79 -4.57
N ASP A 19 7.87 1.87 -4.00
CA ASP A 19 8.79 2.79 -4.65
C ASP A 19 10.24 2.32 -4.47
N ASN A 20 10.80 1.68 -5.49
CA ASN A 20 12.19 1.21 -5.48
C ASN A 20 12.52 0.24 -4.32
N VAL A 21 11.58 -0.55 -3.85
CA VAL A 21 11.82 -1.59 -2.83
C VAL A 21 12.71 -2.68 -3.41
N ARG A 22 13.92 -2.80 -2.86
CA ARG A 22 14.97 -3.68 -3.39
C ARG A 22 14.78 -5.14 -2.99
N SER A 23 14.33 -5.39 -1.78
CA SER A 23 14.22 -6.74 -1.24
C SER A 23 13.02 -7.50 -1.81
N GLN A 24 13.31 -8.52 -2.59
CA GLN A 24 12.31 -9.43 -3.16
C GLN A 24 11.47 -10.12 -2.07
N HIS A 25 12.09 -10.43 -0.92
CA HIS A 25 11.39 -10.99 0.22
C HIS A 25 10.37 -10.00 0.83
N ASN A 26 10.72 -8.71 0.88
CA ASN A 26 9.77 -7.68 1.32
C ASN A 26 8.61 -7.55 0.34
N VAL A 27 8.89 -7.56 -0.97
CA VAL A 27 7.85 -7.55 -2.01
C VAL A 27 6.89 -8.73 -1.84
N GLY A 28 7.42 -9.95 -1.67
CA GLY A 28 6.60 -11.14 -1.47
C GLY A 28 5.76 -11.08 -0.17
N ALA A 29 6.34 -10.58 0.93
CA ALA A 29 5.62 -10.39 2.19
C ALA A 29 4.46 -9.38 2.05
N VAL A 30 4.66 -8.32 1.25
CA VAL A 30 3.61 -7.35 0.93
C VAL A 30 2.48 -8.02 0.14
N PHE A 31 2.78 -8.82 -0.89
CA PHE A 31 1.76 -9.58 -1.62
C PHE A 31 0.94 -10.48 -0.69
N ARG A 32 1.60 -11.21 0.21
CA ARG A 32 0.91 -12.08 1.17
C ARG A 32 -0.03 -11.31 2.10
N THR A 33 0.38 -10.15 2.57
CA THR A 33 -0.47 -9.29 3.41
C THR A 33 -1.60 -8.68 2.60
N ALA A 34 -1.33 -8.27 1.36
CA ALA A 34 -2.31 -7.74 0.43
C ALA A 34 -3.44 -8.75 0.15
N ASP A 35 -3.08 -10.01 -0.07
CA ASP A 35 -4.03 -11.12 -0.20
C ASP A 35 -4.91 -11.25 1.05
N ALA A 36 -4.28 -11.36 2.22
CA ALA A 36 -4.99 -11.51 3.50
C ALA A 36 -5.97 -10.37 3.79
N MET A 37 -5.64 -9.14 3.36
CA MET A 37 -6.49 -7.96 3.54
C MET A 37 -7.48 -7.75 2.38
N ARG A 38 -7.42 -8.54 1.30
CA ARG A 38 -8.20 -8.36 0.07
C ARG A 38 -8.13 -6.93 -0.45
N ILE A 39 -6.94 -6.35 -0.51
CA ILE A 39 -6.73 -5.05 -1.14
C ILE A 39 -6.81 -5.17 -2.66
N GLU A 40 -7.01 -4.07 -3.34
CA GLU A 40 -7.30 -4.06 -4.77
C GLU A 40 -6.10 -4.54 -5.58
N ARG A 41 -4.92 -3.94 -5.39
CA ARG A 41 -3.71 -4.29 -6.13
C ARG A 41 -2.43 -3.80 -5.47
N VAL A 42 -1.32 -4.35 -5.92
CA VAL A 42 0.03 -3.87 -5.63
C VAL A 42 0.62 -3.23 -6.88
N VAL A 43 1.25 -2.07 -6.74
CA VAL A 43 1.98 -1.38 -7.81
C VAL A 43 3.46 -1.44 -7.49
N LEU A 44 4.24 -1.95 -8.42
CA LEU A 44 5.70 -2.12 -8.31
C LEU A 44 6.37 -1.06 -9.17
N CYS A 45 7.31 -0.30 -8.61
CA CYS A 45 7.95 0.79 -9.31
C CYS A 45 9.48 0.68 -9.31
N GLY A 46 10.09 1.17 -10.39
CA GLY A 46 11.54 1.31 -10.50
C GLY A 46 12.28 -0.01 -10.42
N ILE A 47 13.16 -0.16 -9.44
CA ILE A 47 14.00 -1.36 -9.27
C ILE A 47 13.28 -2.54 -8.59
N CYS A 48 12.00 -2.40 -8.23
CA CYS A 48 11.24 -3.51 -7.68
C CYS A 48 11.23 -4.70 -8.62
N CYS A 49 11.56 -5.88 -8.09
CA CYS A 49 11.38 -7.12 -8.84
C CYS A 49 9.88 -7.43 -8.99
N CYS A 50 9.53 -7.99 -10.13
CA CYS A 50 8.15 -8.38 -10.45
C CYS A 50 7.98 -9.89 -10.47
N PRO A 51 6.77 -10.40 -10.19
CA PRO A 51 6.43 -11.79 -10.49
C PRO A 51 6.50 -12.07 -12.02
N PRO A 52 6.81 -13.32 -12.46
CA PRO A 52 7.18 -14.44 -11.61
C PRO A 52 8.65 -14.35 -11.14
N ASN A 53 8.86 -14.55 -9.85
CA ASN A 53 10.20 -14.50 -9.25
C ASN A 53 10.27 -15.47 -8.06
N ALA A 54 11.29 -16.34 -8.01
CA ALA A 54 11.41 -17.38 -7.01
C ALA A 54 11.59 -16.83 -5.57
N GLU A 55 12.29 -15.70 -5.42
CA GLU A 55 12.50 -15.09 -4.10
C GLU A 55 11.24 -14.37 -3.60
N ILE A 56 10.46 -13.78 -4.49
CA ILE A 56 9.12 -13.26 -4.16
C ILE A 56 8.21 -14.40 -3.73
N HIS A 57 8.19 -15.50 -4.49
CA HIS A 57 7.34 -16.66 -4.21
C HIS A 57 7.59 -17.28 -2.82
N LYS A 58 8.84 -17.32 -2.36
CA LYS A 58 9.20 -17.85 -1.02
C LYS A 58 8.45 -17.18 0.13
N THR A 59 8.14 -15.91 0.03
CA THR A 59 7.46 -15.14 1.08
C THR A 59 6.00 -14.84 0.75
N ALA A 60 5.67 -14.70 -0.53
CA ALA A 60 4.30 -14.50 -1.01
C ALA A 60 3.46 -15.77 -0.91
N LEU A 61 4.06 -16.97 -1.04
CA LEU A 61 3.40 -18.28 -0.97
C LEU A 61 2.20 -18.41 -1.93
N GLY A 62 2.33 -17.87 -3.14
CA GLY A 62 1.29 -17.90 -4.17
C GLY A 62 0.35 -16.68 -4.17
N ALA A 63 0.47 -15.76 -3.20
CA ALA A 63 -0.36 -14.56 -3.16
C ALA A 63 -0.13 -13.62 -4.37
N GLU A 64 1.06 -13.68 -4.98
CA GLU A 64 1.38 -12.96 -6.21
C GLU A 64 0.60 -13.44 -7.45
N GLU A 65 -0.04 -14.60 -7.36
CA GLU A 65 -0.92 -15.15 -8.39
C GLU A 65 -2.38 -14.70 -8.21
N SER A 66 -2.78 -14.38 -6.97
CA SER A 66 -4.14 -13.97 -6.61
C SER A 66 -4.32 -12.46 -6.63
N VAL A 67 -3.37 -11.71 -6.07
CA VAL A 67 -3.41 -10.25 -5.97
C VAL A 67 -3.04 -9.63 -7.33
N ALA A 68 -3.89 -8.75 -7.85
CA ALA A 68 -3.57 -7.98 -9.04
C ALA A 68 -2.35 -7.08 -8.80
N TRP A 69 -1.52 -6.93 -9.81
CA TRP A 69 -0.38 -6.03 -9.74
C TRP A 69 -0.06 -5.39 -11.08
N HIS A 70 0.58 -4.20 -11.02
CA HIS A 70 1.09 -3.48 -12.18
C HIS A 70 2.53 -3.02 -11.91
N TYR A 71 3.28 -2.81 -12.98
CA TYR A 71 4.63 -2.26 -12.92
C TYR A 71 4.70 -0.94 -13.66
N TYR A 72 5.37 0.03 -13.04
CA TYR A 72 5.76 1.30 -13.65
C TYR A 72 7.27 1.48 -13.55
N LYS A 73 7.88 1.97 -14.62
CA LYS A 73 9.30 2.28 -14.62
C LYS A 73 9.62 3.46 -13.70
N ASP A 74 8.68 4.40 -13.60
CA ASP A 74 8.78 5.60 -12.79
C ASP A 74 7.61 5.67 -11.81
N THR A 75 7.92 5.94 -10.54
CA THR A 75 6.91 6.04 -9.49
C THR A 75 6.00 7.27 -9.68
N LEU A 76 6.51 8.36 -10.26
CA LEU A 76 5.70 9.52 -10.59
C LEU A 76 4.60 9.22 -11.62
N GLU A 77 4.89 8.35 -12.60
CA GLU A 77 3.87 7.89 -13.54
C GLU A 77 2.77 7.09 -12.85
N ALA A 78 3.15 6.23 -11.89
CA ALA A 78 2.20 5.46 -11.09
C ALA A 78 1.32 6.37 -10.23
N VAL A 79 1.91 7.38 -9.57
CA VAL A 79 1.17 8.36 -8.74
C VAL A 79 0.15 9.10 -9.59
N LYS A 80 0.57 9.62 -10.75
CA LYS A 80 -0.33 10.33 -11.66
C LYS A 80 -1.48 9.43 -12.13
N ALA A 81 -1.19 8.20 -12.54
CA ALA A 81 -2.22 7.26 -12.98
C ALA A 81 -3.25 6.99 -11.86
N LEU A 82 -2.79 6.81 -10.62
CA LEU A 82 -3.65 6.60 -9.48
C LEU A 82 -4.52 7.83 -9.16
N GLN A 83 -3.95 9.03 -9.25
CA GLN A 83 -4.69 10.28 -9.07
C GLN A 83 -5.76 10.46 -10.17
N ASP A 84 -5.43 10.15 -11.42
CA ASP A 84 -6.38 10.18 -12.54
C ASP A 84 -7.51 9.14 -12.38
N GLU A 85 -7.24 8.00 -11.71
CA GLU A 85 -8.25 7.00 -11.31
C GLU A 85 -9.07 7.43 -10.07
N GLY A 86 -8.76 8.55 -9.44
CA GLY A 86 -9.45 9.12 -8.28
C GLY A 86 -8.97 8.62 -6.93
N TYR A 87 -7.75 8.07 -6.84
CA TYR A 87 -7.14 7.72 -5.56
C TYR A 87 -6.59 8.95 -4.84
N THR A 88 -6.80 9.01 -3.54
CA THR A 88 -6.01 9.87 -2.65
C THR A 88 -4.70 9.14 -2.36
N VAL A 89 -3.58 9.74 -2.71
CA VAL A 89 -2.26 9.12 -2.63
C VAL A 89 -1.50 9.65 -1.42
N TYR A 90 -1.04 8.76 -0.56
CA TYR A 90 -0.25 9.06 0.62
C TYR A 90 1.14 8.42 0.53
N ALA A 91 2.19 9.14 0.92
CA ALA A 91 3.49 8.54 1.19
C ALA A 91 3.55 8.08 2.65
N VAL A 92 4.08 6.89 2.90
CA VAL A 92 4.33 6.41 4.26
C VAL A 92 5.77 6.74 4.62
N GLU A 93 5.95 7.90 5.26
CA GLU A 93 7.27 8.47 5.54
C GLU A 93 7.19 9.41 6.75
N GLN A 94 8.30 9.58 7.46
CA GLN A 94 8.44 10.60 8.49
C GLN A 94 8.80 11.94 7.84
N ALA A 95 7.85 12.86 7.79
CA ALA A 95 8.01 14.19 7.19
C ALA A 95 7.49 15.26 8.14
N HIS A 96 7.89 16.52 7.91
CA HIS A 96 7.59 17.64 8.82
C HIS A 96 6.07 17.84 9.04
N ASP A 97 5.26 17.66 8.01
CA ASP A 97 3.81 17.87 8.06
C ASP A 97 3.03 16.54 7.91
N SER A 98 3.61 15.43 8.40
CA SER A 98 2.93 14.14 8.37
C SER A 98 1.77 14.10 9.37
N ILE A 99 0.74 13.34 9.01
CA ILE A 99 -0.30 12.91 9.96
C ILE A 99 0.02 11.51 10.47
N THR A 100 -0.46 11.19 11.64
CA THR A 100 -0.33 9.83 12.16
C THR A 100 -1.22 8.86 11.38
N LEU A 101 -0.83 7.58 11.37
CA LEU A 101 -1.66 6.52 10.78
C LEU A 101 -3.06 6.46 11.42
N GLU A 102 -3.18 6.79 12.70
CA GLU A 102 -4.46 6.83 13.39
C GLU A 102 -5.36 7.95 12.87
N GLU A 103 -4.81 9.17 12.71
CA GLU A 103 -5.55 10.31 12.15
C GLU A 103 -6.02 10.03 10.71
N ALA A 104 -5.15 9.46 9.87
CA ALA A 104 -5.51 9.03 8.52
C ALA A 104 -6.65 8.00 8.54
N ALA A 105 -6.56 7.01 9.41
CA ALA A 105 -7.55 5.95 9.54
C ALA A 105 -8.90 6.46 10.07
N GLU A 106 -8.90 7.44 10.99
CA GLU A 106 -10.11 8.09 11.49
C GLU A 106 -10.75 8.96 10.40
N SER A 107 -9.97 9.70 9.64
CA SER A 107 -10.45 10.47 8.49
C SER A 107 -11.19 9.58 7.50
N ILE A 108 -10.62 8.44 7.12
CA ILE A 108 -11.23 7.45 6.22
C ILE A 108 -12.53 6.88 6.83
N TYR A 109 -12.53 6.55 8.11
CA TYR A 109 -13.70 6.01 8.79
C TYR A 109 -14.86 7.01 8.85
N ASN A 110 -14.56 8.30 8.99
CA ASN A 110 -15.55 9.36 9.10
C ASN A 110 -16.20 9.77 7.76
N VAL A 111 -15.64 9.32 6.63
CA VAL A 111 -16.29 9.49 5.33
C VAL A 111 -17.60 8.67 5.33
N GLN A 112 -18.70 9.31 4.94
CA GLN A 112 -19.95 8.58 4.70
C GLN A 112 -19.81 7.73 3.45
N CYS A 113 -19.48 6.47 3.64
CA CYS A 113 -19.33 5.51 2.54
C CYS A 113 -20.67 4.86 2.22
N THR A 114 -21.04 4.85 0.96
CA THR A 114 -22.01 3.89 0.42
C THR A 114 -21.24 2.77 -0.28
N MET A 115 -21.91 1.67 -0.60
CA MET A 115 -21.31 0.55 -1.33
C MET A 115 -20.66 0.99 -2.67
N TYR A 116 -21.04 2.14 -3.21
CA TYR A 116 -20.58 2.68 -4.50
C TYR A 116 -19.68 3.91 -4.38
N ASN A 117 -19.45 4.43 -3.18
CA ASN A 117 -18.69 5.67 -2.97
C ASN A 117 -17.75 5.57 -1.75
N CYS A 118 -16.92 4.54 -1.74
CA CYS A 118 -15.82 4.43 -0.78
C CYS A 118 -14.62 5.26 -1.23
N PRO A 119 -13.90 5.90 -0.29
CA PRO A 119 -12.66 6.59 -0.63
C PRO A 119 -11.65 5.59 -1.21
N LYS A 120 -11.10 5.93 -2.36
CA LYS A 120 -10.01 5.20 -2.98
C LYS A 120 -8.69 5.69 -2.41
N ILE A 121 -7.91 4.80 -1.82
CA ILE A 121 -6.67 5.13 -1.11
C ILE A 121 -5.50 4.40 -1.76
N ALA A 122 -4.43 5.11 -2.00
CA ALA A 122 -3.14 4.54 -2.37
C ALA A 122 -2.09 4.93 -1.34
N VAL A 123 -1.25 3.98 -0.93
CA VAL A 123 -0.16 4.19 0.04
C VAL A 123 1.17 3.76 -0.57
N ILE A 124 2.16 4.63 -0.51
CA ILE A 124 3.49 4.42 -1.10
C ILE A 124 4.48 4.09 0.00
N PHE A 125 5.24 3.02 -0.18
CA PHE A 125 6.36 2.62 0.67
C PHE A 125 7.65 2.69 -0.13
N GLY A 126 8.66 3.32 0.43
CA GLY A 126 9.91 3.59 -0.26
C GLY A 126 11.00 2.54 -0.05
N HIS A 127 12.15 2.82 -0.64
CA HIS A 127 13.37 2.05 -0.54
C HIS A 127 13.82 1.88 0.92
N GLU A 128 14.34 0.71 1.27
CA GLU A 128 14.69 0.32 2.65
C GLU A 128 15.72 1.24 3.34
N VAL A 129 16.50 1.99 2.57
CA VAL A 129 17.53 2.90 3.10
C VAL A 129 17.17 4.37 2.86
N PHE A 130 16.61 4.69 1.70
CA PHE A 130 16.40 6.07 1.26
C PHE A 130 14.96 6.56 1.44
N GLY A 131 14.03 5.66 1.81
CA GLY A 131 12.62 6.00 1.91
C GLY A 131 11.96 6.25 0.55
N VAL A 132 10.85 6.96 0.55
CA VAL A 132 10.14 7.42 -0.64
C VAL A 132 10.90 8.59 -1.25
N GLN A 133 11.08 8.60 -2.58
CA GLN A 133 11.77 9.69 -3.27
C GLN A 133 11.06 11.02 -3.01
N GLN A 134 11.82 12.10 -2.76
CA GLN A 134 11.24 13.40 -2.41
C GLN A 134 10.28 13.92 -3.49
N GLU A 135 10.62 13.74 -4.75
CA GLU A 135 9.76 14.13 -5.88
C GLU A 135 8.41 13.40 -5.86
N VAL A 136 8.37 12.16 -5.38
CA VAL A 136 7.15 11.37 -5.19
C VAL A 136 6.36 11.89 -4.00
N VAL A 137 7.03 12.17 -2.88
CA VAL A 137 6.42 12.78 -1.69
C VAL A 137 5.73 14.09 -2.04
N ASP A 138 6.38 14.94 -2.84
CA ASP A 138 5.87 16.25 -3.25
C ASP A 138 4.58 16.16 -4.11
N GLN A 139 4.32 15.01 -4.73
CA GLN A 139 3.10 14.75 -5.51
C GLN A 139 1.99 14.06 -4.68
N CYS A 140 2.32 13.59 -3.48
CA CYS A 140 1.33 12.96 -2.61
C CYS A 140 0.41 13.99 -1.97
N THR A 141 -0.78 13.57 -1.60
CA THR A 141 -1.73 14.42 -0.86
C THR A 141 -1.16 14.79 0.51
N GLN A 142 -0.53 13.83 1.18
CA GLN A 142 0.09 14.00 2.49
C GLN A 142 1.00 12.81 2.82
N CYS A 143 1.87 12.97 3.83
CA CYS A 143 2.60 11.86 4.44
C CYS A 143 1.83 11.28 5.62
N ILE A 144 1.90 9.97 5.75
CA ILE A 144 1.41 9.22 6.91
C ILE A 144 2.62 8.68 7.67
N GLU A 145 2.70 8.95 8.96
CA GLU A 145 3.74 8.39 9.81
C GLU A 145 3.19 7.40 10.84
N ILE A 146 4.02 6.44 11.22
CA ILE A 146 3.83 5.59 12.39
C ILE A 146 4.78 6.10 13.47
N PRO A 147 4.29 6.67 14.59
CA PRO A 147 5.15 7.14 15.67
C PRO A 147 6.06 6.00 16.18
N GLN A 148 7.35 6.27 16.31
CA GLN A 148 8.34 5.32 16.78
C GLN A 148 9.01 5.82 18.06
N TYR A 149 9.08 4.97 19.07
CA TYR A 149 9.56 5.32 20.41
C TYR A 149 10.87 4.61 20.78
N GLY A 150 11.47 3.90 19.84
CA GLY A 150 12.69 3.15 20.01
C GLY A 150 13.95 3.93 19.62
N THR A 151 15.08 3.22 19.62
CA THR A 151 16.39 3.77 19.21
C THR A 151 16.61 3.75 17.69
N LYS A 152 15.78 3.05 16.95
CA LYS A 152 15.82 2.99 15.48
C LYS A 152 14.83 3.98 14.90
N HIS A 153 15.20 4.56 13.75
CA HIS A 153 14.41 5.58 13.07
C HIS A 153 13.53 5.02 11.95
N SER A 154 13.55 3.70 11.74
CA SER A 154 12.75 3.03 10.72
C SER A 154 12.43 1.59 11.10
N MET A 155 11.29 1.10 10.61
CA MET A 155 10.90 -0.31 10.65
C MET A 155 11.16 -0.97 9.29
N ASN A 156 11.21 -2.30 9.27
CA ASN A 156 11.24 -3.03 8.00
C ASN A 156 10.01 -2.65 7.15
N VAL A 157 10.22 -2.41 5.84
CA VAL A 157 9.17 -1.92 4.94
C VAL A 157 7.97 -2.85 4.85
N SER A 158 8.17 -4.17 4.86
CA SER A 158 7.05 -5.12 4.81
C SER A 158 6.26 -5.17 6.11
N VAL A 159 6.89 -4.93 7.25
CA VAL A 159 6.23 -4.79 8.55
C VAL A 159 5.41 -3.51 8.58
N THR A 160 6.01 -2.38 8.18
CA THR A 160 5.32 -1.09 8.04
C THR A 160 4.12 -1.21 7.14
N ALA A 161 4.28 -1.82 5.97
CA ALA A 161 3.19 -2.06 5.02
C ALA A 161 2.07 -2.91 5.64
N GLY A 162 2.43 -3.93 6.40
CA GLY A 162 1.45 -4.78 7.12
C GLY A 162 0.61 -3.98 8.12
N ILE A 163 1.24 -3.14 8.94
CA ILE A 163 0.57 -2.28 9.92
C ILE A 163 -0.39 -1.30 9.22
N VAL A 164 0.10 -0.60 8.20
CA VAL A 164 -0.67 0.39 7.44
C VAL A 164 -1.85 -0.28 6.72
N MET A 165 -1.60 -1.37 5.98
CA MET A 165 -2.65 -2.11 5.28
C MET A 165 -3.75 -2.58 6.25
N TYR A 166 -3.38 -3.19 7.37
CA TYR A 166 -4.34 -3.66 8.36
C TYR A 166 -5.19 -2.51 8.91
N ARG A 167 -4.56 -1.40 9.29
CA ARG A 167 -5.25 -0.27 9.91
C ARG A 167 -6.22 0.42 8.93
N LEU A 168 -5.77 0.70 7.71
CA LEU A 168 -6.60 1.34 6.69
C LEU A 168 -7.71 0.40 6.17
N ALA A 169 -7.40 -0.88 5.95
CA ALA A 169 -8.40 -1.87 5.56
C ALA A 169 -9.50 -2.03 6.62
N SER A 170 -9.13 -1.98 7.90
CA SER A 170 -10.09 -2.03 9.00
C SER A 170 -11.02 -0.80 9.00
N SER A 171 -10.49 0.39 8.75
CA SER A 171 -11.28 1.62 8.64
C SER A 171 -12.22 1.60 7.44
N LEU A 172 -11.74 1.21 6.27
CA LEU A 172 -12.56 1.08 5.06
C LEU A 172 -13.71 0.09 5.27
N ARG A 173 -13.45 -1.10 5.83
CA ARG A 173 -14.51 -2.09 6.12
C ARG A 173 -15.54 -1.62 7.14
N ARG A 174 -15.14 -0.82 8.10
CA ARG A 174 -16.07 -0.25 9.09
C ARG A 174 -16.90 0.88 8.49
N ALA A 175 -16.32 1.69 7.60
CA ALA A 175 -17.02 2.75 6.90
C ALA A 175 -18.12 2.20 5.96
N THR A 176 -17.89 1.05 5.31
CA THR A 176 -18.88 0.39 4.42
C THR A 176 -20.02 -0.31 5.16
N LYS A 177 -19.92 -0.48 6.48
CA LYS A 177 -20.96 -1.15 7.30
C LYS A 177 -21.90 -0.16 8.02
N LYS A 178 -21.66 1.14 7.86
CA LYS A 178 -22.56 2.20 8.36
C LYS A 178 -23.73 2.41 7.42
#